data_7b22e6444a86e18c4b1d092777697e44
#
_entry.id   7b22e6444a86e18c4b1d092777697e44
#
_cell.length_a   1.000
_cell.length_b   1.000
_cell.length_c   1.000
_cell.angle_alpha   90.00
_cell.angle_beta   90.00
_cell.angle_gamma   90.00
#
_symmetry.space_group_name_H-M   'P 1'
#
loop_
_entity.id
_entity.type
_entity.pdbx_description
1 polymer ?
#
loop_
_entity_poly.entity_id
_entity_poly.type
_entity_poly.pdbx_seq_one_letter_code
_entity_poly.pdbx_strand_id
1 'polypeptide(L)'
;VLPETSTLFFGLTEKAKKRGKDFAVAAASFAHGMKDLSACATQQDRRYDVFDLWINDDIRACDAFVELVKKASQFREAAERLASSGSELVAFLEETGGLGDVQRDIATIAIDVKSMLQACEAIMETPDRNYVYSAHVSRKPEHVAERLEAMLIDVGQELDQTLYERTRSIVYASATLSVGH
;
A
#
# COMPACT_ATOMS: atom_id res chain seq x y z
N VAL A 1 -11.23 34.88 15.33
CA VAL A 1 -11.79 33.66 14.71
C VAL A 1 -13.29 33.72 14.93
N LEU A 2 -14.08 33.67 13.85
CA LEU A 2 -15.55 33.65 13.94
C LEU A 2 -15.99 32.33 14.62
N PRO A 3 -17.03 32.36 15.49
CA PRO A 3 -17.51 31.17 16.20
C PRO A 3 -17.85 29.99 15.26
N GLU A 4 -18.37 30.28 14.09
CA GLU A 4 -18.70 29.30 13.05
C GLU A 4 -17.48 28.56 12.49
N THR A 5 -16.37 29.28 12.25
CA THR A 5 -15.10 28.70 11.77
C THR A 5 -14.52 27.73 12.81
N SER A 6 -14.60 28.08 14.10
CA SER A 6 -14.13 27.21 15.19
C SER A 6 -14.96 25.93 15.29
N THR A 7 -16.28 26.03 15.13
CA THR A 7 -17.20 24.88 15.16
C THR A 7 -16.94 23.95 13.98
N LEU A 8 -16.73 24.50 12.79
CA LEU A 8 -16.43 23.73 11.59
C LEU A 8 -15.09 22.99 11.72
N PHE A 9 -14.04 23.69 12.18
CA PHE A 9 -12.73 23.08 12.43
C PHE A 9 -12.82 21.90 13.40
N PHE A 10 -13.53 22.08 14.52
CA PHE A 10 -13.75 21.01 15.48
C PHE A 10 -14.47 19.82 14.86
N GLY A 11 -15.50 20.05 14.05
CA GLY A 11 -16.22 19.00 13.34
C GLY A 11 -15.34 18.20 12.37
N LEU A 12 -14.48 18.90 11.60
CA LEU A 12 -13.52 18.25 10.68
C LEU A 12 -12.47 17.42 11.42
N THR A 13 -11.94 17.93 12.53
CA THR A 13 -10.96 17.20 13.33
C THR A 13 -11.54 15.96 14.00
N GLU A 14 -12.74 16.02 14.54
CA GLU A 14 -13.40 14.86 15.13
C GLU A 14 -13.76 13.79 14.05
N LYS A 15 -14.18 14.24 12.86
CA LYS A 15 -14.38 13.37 11.71
C LYS A 15 -13.08 12.65 11.33
N ALA A 16 -11.96 13.37 11.20
CA ALA A 16 -10.65 12.80 10.87
C ALA A 16 -10.17 11.83 11.95
N LYS A 17 -10.30 12.16 13.25
CA LYS A 17 -9.97 11.24 14.35
C LYS A 17 -10.78 9.95 14.31
N LYS A 18 -12.08 10.02 14.05
CA LYS A 18 -12.93 8.84 13.91
C LYS A 18 -12.46 7.97 12.75
N ARG A 19 -12.22 8.58 11.57
CA ARG A 19 -11.71 7.87 10.39
C ARG A 19 -10.34 7.24 10.64
N GLY A 20 -9.46 7.91 11.37
CA GLY A 20 -8.16 7.35 11.79
C GLY A 20 -8.29 6.11 12.65
N LYS A 21 -9.25 6.07 13.58
CA LYS A 21 -9.55 4.86 14.39
C LYS A 21 -10.09 3.73 13.53
N ASP A 22 -11.05 4.03 12.65
CA ASP A 22 -11.64 3.03 11.74
C ASP A 22 -10.55 2.43 10.82
N PHE A 23 -9.66 3.27 10.29
CA PHE A 23 -8.50 2.84 9.50
C PHE A 23 -7.55 1.95 10.29
N ALA A 24 -7.21 2.32 11.53
CA ALA A 24 -6.31 1.51 12.37
C ALA A 24 -6.88 0.10 12.62
N VAL A 25 -8.19 -0.02 12.84
CA VAL A 25 -8.87 -1.31 13.02
C VAL A 25 -8.82 -2.12 11.72
N ALA A 26 -9.13 -1.51 10.58
CA ALA A 26 -9.09 -2.18 9.28
C ALA A 26 -7.67 -2.61 8.90
N ALA A 27 -6.66 -1.76 9.13
CA ALA A 27 -5.25 -2.07 8.90
C ALA A 27 -4.77 -3.24 9.77
N ALA A 28 -5.14 -3.28 11.05
CA ALA A 28 -4.83 -4.40 11.93
C ALA A 28 -5.49 -5.71 11.47
N SER A 29 -6.74 -5.66 11.01
CA SER A 29 -7.46 -6.80 10.45
C SER A 29 -6.78 -7.30 9.17
N PHE A 30 -6.37 -6.39 8.27
CA PHE A 30 -5.66 -6.72 7.05
C PHE A 30 -4.29 -7.35 7.34
N ALA A 31 -3.49 -6.76 8.24
CA ALA A 31 -2.21 -7.31 8.68
C ALA A 31 -2.36 -8.71 9.28
N HIS A 32 -3.42 -8.95 10.07
CA HIS A 32 -3.72 -10.28 10.57
C HIS A 32 -4.04 -11.28 9.44
N GLY A 33 -4.80 -10.84 8.43
CA GLY A 33 -5.07 -11.64 7.25
C GLY A 33 -3.82 -12.02 6.46
N MET A 34 -2.80 -11.16 6.40
CA MET A 34 -1.52 -11.51 5.78
C MET A 34 -0.81 -12.65 6.51
N LYS A 35 -0.87 -12.71 7.85
CA LYS A 35 -0.34 -13.84 8.63
C LYS A 35 -1.05 -15.15 8.31
N ASP A 36 -2.36 -15.09 8.10
CA ASP A 36 -3.18 -16.25 7.77
C ASP A 36 -2.76 -16.89 6.43
N LEU A 37 -2.09 -16.16 5.52
CA LEU A 37 -1.53 -16.71 4.28
C LEU A 37 -0.55 -17.86 4.51
N SER A 38 0.04 -17.97 5.69
CA SER A 38 0.86 -19.12 6.06
C SER A 38 0.11 -20.46 5.96
N ALA A 39 -1.23 -20.45 6.01
CA ALA A 39 -2.05 -21.63 5.81
C ALA A 39 -2.03 -22.15 4.36
N CYS A 40 -1.80 -21.27 3.37
CA CYS A 40 -1.69 -21.63 1.95
C CYS A 40 -0.32 -22.25 1.60
N ALA A 41 0.64 -22.29 2.53
CA ALA A 41 1.99 -22.76 2.29
C ALA A 41 2.05 -24.26 2.02
N THR A 42 2.89 -24.66 1.05
CA THR A 42 3.17 -26.06 0.74
C THR A 42 3.98 -26.76 1.83
N GLN A 43 4.11 -28.10 1.76
CA GLN A 43 4.98 -28.83 2.69
C GLN A 43 6.45 -28.40 2.61
N GLN A 44 6.89 -27.91 1.45
CA GLN A 44 8.26 -27.47 1.21
C GLN A 44 8.53 -26.14 1.90
N ASP A 45 7.59 -25.19 1.84
CA ASP A 45 7.67 -23.89 2.52
C ASP A 45 7.61 -24.06 4.04
N ARG A 46 6.93 -25.11 4.51
CA ARG A 46 6.79 -25.42 5.94
C ARG A 46 8.09 -25.81 6.64
N ARG A 47 9.20 -25.91 5.94
CA ARG A 47 10.54 -26.16 6.53
C ARG A 47 11.14 -24.90 7.17
N TYR A 48 10.64 -23.72 6.81
CA TYR A 48 11.19 -22.44 7.27
C TYR A 48 10.16 -21.71 8.14
N ASP A 49 10.62 -20.98 9.12
CA ASP A 49 9.78 -20.11 9.95
C ASP A 49 9.35 -18.85 9.19
N VAL A 50 10.19 -18.39 8.27
CA VAL A 50 9.97 -17.24 7.39
C VAL A 50 10.21 -17.69 5.96
N PHE A 51 9.31 -17.35 5.05
CA PHE A 51 9.41 -17.76 3.65
C PHE A 51 8.61 -16.81 2.75
N ASP A 52 8.95 -16.82 1.46
CA ASP A 52 8.22 -16.10 0.44
C ASP A 52 7.21 -17.03 -0.24
N LEU A 53 5.96 -16.61 -0.24
CA LEU A 53 4.85 -17.31 -0.89
C LEU A 53 4.56 -16.62 -2.22
N TRP A 54 4.76 -17.31 -3.33
CA TRP A 54 4.40 -16.79 -4.66
C TRP A 54 2.89 -16.84 -4.86
N ILE A 55 2.28 -15.67 -5.10
CA ILE A 55 0.84 -15.53 -5.26
C ILE A 55 0.47 -15.86 -6.70
N ASN A 56 0.32 -17.15 -6.95
CA ASN A 56 -0.19 -17.73 -8.21
C ASN A 56 -1.70 -18.03 -8.12
N ASP A 57 -2.27 -18.63 -9.14
CA ASP A 57 -3.70 -18.94 -9.20
C ASP A 57 -4.14 -19.90 -8.07
N ASP A 58 -3.29 -20.87 -7.69
CA ASP A 58 -3.59 -21.79 -6.59
C ASP A 58 -3.67 -21.07 -5.25
N ILE A 59 -2.75 -20.15 -5.00
CA ILE A 59 -2.74 -19.32 -3.77
C ILE A 59 -3.94 -18.38 -3.78
N ARG A 60 -4.28 -17.80 -4.92
CA ARG A 60 -5.47 -16.92 -5.05
C ARG A 60 -6.78 -17.67 -4.80
N ALA A 61 -6.83 -18.96 -5.08
CA ALA A 61 -7.97 -19.84 -4.79
C ALA A 61 -8.01 -20.35 -3.33
N CYS A 62 -6.95 -20.17 -2.56
CA CYS A 62 -6.90 -20.62 -1.17
C CYS A 62 -7.82 -19.76 -0.29
N ASP A 63 -8.55 -20.41 0.64
CA ASP A 63 -9.50 -19.73 1.54
C ASP A 63 -8.89 -18.55 2.28
N ALA A 64 -7.65 -18.67 2.77
CA ALA A 64 -6.97 -17.60 3.48
C ALA A 64 -6.71 -16.39 2.56
N PHE A 65 -6.42 -16.58 1.28
CA PHE A 65 -6.27 -15.47 0.33
C PHE A 65 -7.62 -14.83 0.01
N VAL A 66 -8.67 -15.62 -0.17
CA VAL A 66 -10.04 -15.11 -0.39
C VAL A 66 -10.50 -14.25 0.79
N GLU A 67 -10.21 -14.68 2.02
CA GLU A 67 -10.51 -13.87 3.21
C GLU A 67 -9.62 -12.62 3.30
N LEU A 68 -8.36 -12.70 2.87
CA LEU A 68 -7.47 -11.53 2.80
C LEU A 68 -8.02 -10.48 1.83
N VAL A 69 -8.54 -10.87 0.67
CA VAL A 69 -9.16 -9.95 -0.31
C VAL A 69 -10.34 -9.20 0.31
N LYS A 70 -11.17 -9.87 1.13
CA LYS A 70 -12.28 -9.22 1.84
C LYS A 70 -11.77 -8.18 2.85
N LYS A 71 -10.73 -8.54 3.63
CA LYS A 71 -10.07 -7.62 4.57
C LYS A 71 -9.40 -6.46 3.84
N ALA A 72 -8.80 -6.70 2.67
CA ALA A 72 -8.24 -5.66 1.81
C ALA A 72 -9.28 -4.65 1.33
N SER A 73 -10.49 -5.11 0.96
CA SER A 73 -11.60 -4.23 0.60
C SER A 73 -12.02 -3.33 1.75
N GLN A 74 -12.13 -3.87 2.96
CA GLN A 74 -12.44 -3.08 4.17
C GLN A 74 -11.33 -2.07 4.50
N PHE A 75 -10.07 -2.47 4.36
CA PHE A 75 -8.91 -1.60 4.53
C PHE A 75 -8.96 -0.45 3.52
N ARG A 76 -9.21 -0.75 2.23
CA ARG A 76 -9.34 0.25 1.17
C ARG A 76 -10.41 1.29 1.48
N GLU A 77 -11.63 0.85 1.82
CA GLU A 77 -12.70 1.76 2.18
C GLU A 77 -12.36 2.68 3.36
N ALA A 78 -11.73 2.13 4.39
CA ALA A 78 -11.34 2.91 5.57
C ALA A 78 -10.23 3.92 5.22
N ALA A 79 -9.27 3.53 4.39
CA ALA A 79 -8.18 4.37 3.92
C ALA A 79 -8.68 5.51 3.01
N GLU A 80 -9.59 5.25 2.08
CA GLU A 80 -10.21 6.27 1.24
C GLU A 80 -10.96 7.31 2.07
N ARG A 81 -11.72 6.86 3.07
CA ARG A 81 -12.45 7.76 3.98
C ARG A 81 -11.47 8.61 4.82
N LEU A 82 -10.36 8.05 5.26
CA LEU A 82 -9.32 8.78 5.98
C LEU A 82 -8.66 9.82 5.09
N ALA A 83 -8.22 9.43 3.89
CA ALA A 83 -7.60 10.32 2.92
C ALA A 83 -8.53 11.48 2.52
N SER A 84 -9.82 11.21 2.30
CA SER A 84 -10.83 12.24 2.03
C SER A 84 -10.94 13.23 3.19
N SER A 85 -11.00 12.74 4.44
CA SER A 85 -11.07 13.61 5.62
C SER A 85 -9.80 14.45 5.81
N GLY A 86 -8.63 13.92 5.45
CA GLY A 86 -7.37 14.66 5.41
C GLY A 86 -7.41 15.78 4.38
N SER A 87 -7.88 15.49 3.17
CA SER A 87 -8.00 16.49 2.10
C SER A 87 -8.99 17.62 2.46
N GLU A 88 -10.12 17.29 3.08
CA GLU A 88 -11.08 18.31 3.58
C GLU A 88 -10.44 19.22 4.63
N LEU A 89 -9.66 18.64 5.53
CA LEU A 89 -8.97 19.41 6.58
C LEU A 89 -7.87 20.31 6.00
N VAL A 90 -7.10 19.82 5.03
CA VAL A 90 -6.10 20.62 4.31
C VAL A 90 -6.74 21.79 3.60
N ALA A 91 -7.83 21.57 2.84
CA ALA A 91 -8.55 22.64 2.14
C ALA A 91 -9.07 23.72 3.11
N PHE A 92 -9.65 23.29 4.24
CA PHE A 92 -10.09 24.23 5.27
C PHE A 92 -8.95 25.06 5.84
N LEU A 93 -7.79 24.45 6.10
CA LEU A 93 -6.62 25.16 6.61
C LEU A 93 -6.05 26.15 5.58
N GLU A 94 -6.08 25.83 4.29
CA GLU A 94 -5.70 26.73 3.20
C GLU A 94 -6.57 27.99 3.17
N GLU A 95 -7.88 27.83 3.26
CA GLU A 95 -8.83 28.94 3.26
C GLU A 95 -8.71 29.87 4.50
N THR A 96 -8.32 29.31 5.63
CA THR A 96 -8.24 30.04 6.91
C THR A 96 -6.87 30.63 7.22
N GLY A 97 -5.90 30.56 6.30
CA GLY A 97 -4.56 31.12 6.45
C GLY A 97 -3.55 30.20 7.15
N GLY A 98 -3.90 28.94 7.30
CA GLY A 98 -3.10 27.77 7.52
C GLY A 98 -2.16 27.71 8.73
N LEU A 99 -1.97 26.48 9.22
CA LEU A 99 -0.85 26.10 10.07
C LEU A 99 0.13 25.31 9.17
N GLY A 100 1.02 26.00 8.44
CA GLY A 100 1.80 25.46 7.32
C GLY A 100 2.48 24.10 7.56
N ASP A 101 3.01 23.85 8.76
CA ASP A 101 3.63 22.57 9.10
C ASP A 101 2.60 21.46 9.31
N VAL A 102 1.53 21.74 10.07
CA VAL A 102 0.43 20.78 10.30
C VAL A 102 -0.27 20.41 9.00
N GLN A 103 -0.50 21.39 8.14
CA GLN A 103 -1.09 21.16 6.81
C GLN A 103 -0.22 20.25 5.95
N ARG A 104 1.11 20.44 5.95
CA ARG A 104 2.06 19.61 5.24
C ARG A 104 2.06 18.18 5.76
N ASP A 105 2.05 18.00 7.07
CA ASP A 105 2.01 16.69 7.70
C ASP A 105 0.74 15.92 7.33
N ILE A 106 -0.43 16.56 7.36
CA ILE A 106 -1.71 15.97 6.97
C ILE A 106 -1.68 15.58 5.47
N ALA A 107 -1.16 16.48 4.62
CA ALA A 107 -1.04 16.20 3.18
C ALA A 107 -0.11 15.00 2.91
N THR A 108 1.02 14.91 3.62
CA THR A 108 1.95 13.77 3.52
C THR A 108 1.27 12.47 3.91
N ILE A 109 0.57 12.43 5.04
CA ILE A 109 -0.18 11.24 5.47
C ILE A 109 -1.23 10.84 4.43
N ALA A 110 -1.94 11.80 3.84
CA ALA A 110 -2.94 11.52 2.81
C ALA A 110 -2.32 10.93 1.54
N ILE A 111 -1.12 11.38 1.15
CA ILE A 111 -0.35 10.83 0.02
C ILE A 111 0.11 9.41 0.33
N ASP A 112 0.66 9.16 1.52
CA ASP A 112 1.13 7.83 1.94
C ASP A 112 -0.02 6.83 1.95
N VAL A 113 -1.18 7.21 2.50
CA VAL A 113 -2.39 6.37 2.48
C VAL A 113 -2.82 6.05 1.06
N LYS A 114 -2.80 7.01 0.14
CA LYS A 114 -3.12 6.76 -1.28
C LYS A 114 -2.12 5.81 -1.94
N SER A 115 -0.84 5.93 -1.65
CA SER A 115 0.20 5.03 -2.17
C SER A 115 0.00 3.59 -1.65
N MET A 116 -0.35 3.43 -0.38
CA MET A 116 -0.70 2.12 0.19
C MET A 116 -1.94 1.51 -0.48
N LEU A 117 -2.95 2.32 -0.80
CA LEU A 117 -4.13 1.88 -1.53
C LEU A 117 -3.79 1.35 -2.90
N GLN A 118 -3.00 2.08 -3.68
CA GLN A 118 -2.58 1.67 -5.02
C GLN A 118 -1.80 0.34 -4.99
N ALA A 119 -0.89 0.18 -4.03
CA ALA A 119 -0.13 -1.05 -3.86
C ALA A 119 -1.05 -2.24 -3.48
N CYS A 120 -2.00 -2.01 -2.57
CA CYS A 120 -2.97 -3.03 -2.17
C CYS A 120 -3.86 -3.46 -3.35
N GLU A 121 -4.38 -2.51 -4.11
CA GLU A 121 -5.20 -2.75 -5.29
C GLU A 121 -4.46 -3.57 -6.35
N ALA A 122 -3.22 -3.19 -6.68
CA ALA A 122 -2.39 -3.87 -7.66
C ALA A 122 -2.16 -5.36 -7.31
N ILE A 123 -2.07 -5.71 -6.01
CA ILE A 123 -1.81 -7.10 -5.58
C ILE A 123 -3.10 -7.90 -5.43
N MET A 124 -4.18 -7.28 -4.92
CA MET A 124 -5.42 -7.96 -4.54
C MET A 124 -6.41 -8.13 -5.68
N GLU A 125 -6.38 -7.25 -6.68
CA GLU A 125 -7.29 -7.30 -7.82
C GLU A 125 -6.79 -8.26 -8.94
N THR A 126 -7.20 -8.01 -10.16
CA THR A 126 -6.84 -8.87 -11.30
C THR A 126 -5.33 -8.84 -11.53
N PRO A 127 -4.65 -10.00 -11.51
CA PRO A 127 -3.21 -10.03 -11.68
C PRO A 127 -2.81 -9.55 -13.08
N ASP A 128 -1.90 -8.59 -13.14
CA ASP A 128 -1.22 -8.19 -14.36
C ASP A 128 -0.10 -9.19 -14.65
N ARG A 129 -0.06 -9.71 -15.88
CA ARG A 129 0.94 -10.69 -16.33
C ARG A 129 2.37 -10.13 -16.40
N ASN A 130 2.51 -8.82 -16.37
CA ASN A 130 3.81 -8.14 -16.32
C ASN A 130 4.43 -8.14 -14.92
N TYR A 131 3.69 -8.60 -13.91
CA TYR A 131 4.15 -8.61 -12.52
C TYR A 131 4.22 -10.03 -11.95
N VAL A 132 5.18 -10.22 -11.06
CA VAL A 132 5.23 -11.34 -10.13
C VAL A 132 4.80 -10.82 -8.76
N TYR A 133 3.90 -11.55 -8.12
CA TYR A 133 3.36 -11.20 -6.82
C TYR A 133 3.87 -12.18 -5.76
N SER A 134 4.28 -11.67 -4.62
CA SER A 134 4.72 -12.49 -3.49
C SER A 134 4.23 -11.94 -2.16
N ALA A 135 4.11 -12.84 -1.18
CA ALA A 135 3.89 -12.52 0.21
C ALA A 135 5.06 -13.04 1.04
N HIS A 136 5.75 -12.16 1.76
CA HIS A 136 6.71 -12.54 2.80
C HIS A 136 5.94 -12.85 4.08
N VAL A 137 5.99 -14.09 4.53
CA VAL A 137 5.16 -14.60 5.63
C VAL A 137 6.03 -15.17 6.73
N SER A 138 5.71 -14.83 7.98
CA SER A 138 6.34 -15.40 9.17
C SER A 138 5.35 -16.23 9.97
N ARG A 139 5.78 -17.42 10.43
CA ARG A 139 5.04 -18.23 11.37
C ARG A 139 5.34 -17.87 12.82
N LYS A 140 6.39 -17.09 13.07
CA LYS A 140 6.75 -16.66 14.41
C LYS A 140 5.89 -15.47 14.82
N PRO A 141 5.17 -15.54 15.94
CA PRO A 141 4.32 -14.44 16.40
C PRO A 141 5.12 -13.17 16.74
N GLU A 142 6.42 -13.29 16.96
CA GLU A 142 7.33 -12.21 17.36
C GLU A 142 7.87 -11.40 16.15
N HIS A 143 7.77 -11.93 14.94
CA HIS A 143 8.20 -11.24 13.73
C HIS A 143 7.01 -10.54 13.06
N VAL A 144 6.97 -9.23 13.19
CA VAL A 144 6.03 -8.35 12.50
C VAL A 144 6.74 -7.85 11.23
N ALA A 145 6.69 -8.65 10.18
CA ALA A 145 7.28 -8.24 8.91
C ALA A 145 6.58 -8.91 7.71
N GLU A 146 5.26 -9.14 7.83
CA GLU A 146 4.48 -9.59 6.69
C GLU A 146 4.51 -8.47 5.64
N ARG A 147 4.86 -8.82 4.42
CA ARG A 147 5.00 -7.90 3.31
C ARG A 147 4.38 -8.51 2.06
N LEU A 148 3.64 -7.70 1.33
CA LEU A 148 3.14 -8.04 0.01
C LEU A 148 3.95 -7.25 -1.01
N GLU A 149 4.38 -7.91 -2.07
CA GLU A 149 5.18 -7.31 -3.12
C GLU A 149 4.61 -7.64 -4.50
N ALA A 150 4.68 -6.65 -5.39
CA ALA A 150 4.49 -6.79 -6.81
C ALA A 150 5.77 -6.35 -7.51
N MET A 151 6.41 -7.25 -8.24
CA MET A 151 7.65 -6.99 -8.95
C MET A 151 7.38 -7.02 -10.45
N LEU A 152 7.73 -5.95 -11.15
CA LEU A 152 7.65 -5.88 -12.60
C LEU A 152 8.68 -6.86 -13.20
N ILE A 153 8.22 -7.73 -14.13
CA ILE A 153 9.07 -8.74 -14.78
C ILE A 153 10.01 -8.06 -15.79
N ASP A 154 9.47 -7.15 -16.60
CA ASP A 154 10.24 -6.40 -17.58
C ASP A 154 10.19 -4.90 -17.25
N VAL A 155 11.29 -4.38 -16.78
CA VAL A 155 11.45 -2.96 -16.45
C VAL A 155 11.83 -2.11 -17.66
N GLY A 156 12.11 -2.73 -18.82
CA GLY A 156 12.63 -2.03 -19.99
C GLY A 156 11.67 -0.95 -20.49
N GLN A 157 10.40 -1.30 -20.65
CA GLN A 157 9.37 -0.37 -21.11
C GLN A 157 9.14 0.79 -20.13
N GLU A 158 9.13 0.49 -18.84
CA GLU A 158 8.98 1.53 -17.80
C GLU A 158 10.18 2.47 -17.77
N LEU A 159 11.39 1.93 -17.92
CA LEU A 159 12.61 2.74 -18.01
C LEU A 159 12.63 3.60 -19.29
N ASP A 160 12.10 3.10 -20.40
CA ASP A 160 12.01 3.84 -21.64
C ASP A 160 11.17 5.12 -21.44
N GLN A 161 9.96 4.96 -20.92
CA GLN A 161 9.02 6.06 -20.70
C GLN A 161 9.44 7.04 -19.59
N THR A 162 10.02 6.53 -18.51
CA THR A 162 10.31 7.34 -17.32
C THR A 162 11.70 7.96 -17.33
N LEU A 163 12.69 7.26 -17.87
CA LEU A 163 14.08 7.64 -17.83
C LEU A 163 14.64 8.01 -19.22
N TYR A 164 14.49 7.14 -20.22
CA TYR A 164 15.20 7.29 -21.49
C TYR A 164 14.64 8.44 -22.32
N GLU A 165 13.33 8.59 -22.41
CA GLU A 165 12.70 9.71 -23.13
C GLU A 165 13.06 11.09 -22.55
N ARG A 166 13.41 11.14 -21.26
CA ARG A 166 13.71 12.38 -20.53
C ARG A 166 15.20 12.68 -20.41
N THR A 167 16.06 11.76 -20.87
CA THR A 167 17.50 11.85 -20.65
C THR A 167 18.25 11.95 -21.97
N ARG A 168 19.13 12.95 -22.12
CA ARG A 168 19.91 13.16 -23.34
C ARG A 168 20.94 12.07 -23.62
N SER A 169 21.51 11.49 -22.56
CA SER A 169 22.51 10.42 -22.65
C SER A 169 22.56 9.61 -21.35
N ILE A 170 22.71 8.29 -21.48
CA ILE A 170 22.81 7.37 -20.36
C ILE A 170 24.06 6.52 -20.57
N VAL A 171 24.85 6.37 -19.53
CA VAL A 171 26.04 5.51 -19.54
C VAL A 171 25.75 4.27 -18.68
N TYR A 172 25.78 3.10 -19.32
CA TYR A 172 25.69 1.83 -18.62
C TYR A 172 27.09 1.30 -18.34
N ALA A 173 27.35 0.90 -17.11
CA ALA A 173 28.58 0.23 -16.70
C ALA A 173 28.23 -1.07 -15.99
N SER A 174 28.68 -2.19 -16.55
CA SER A 174 28.56 -3.50 -15.92
C SER A 174 29.71 -4.41 -16.37
N ALA A 175 30.17 -5.27 -15.47
CA ALA A 175 31.19 -6.29 -15.78
C ALA A 175 30.68 -7.38 -16.75
N THR A 176 29.37 -7.48 -16.94
CA THR A 176 28.69 -8.56 -17.69
C THR A 176 27.83 -8.03 -18.85
N LEU A 177 28.07 -6.80 -19.33
CA LEU A 177 27.36 -6.30 -20.51
C LEU A 177 27.73 -7.16 -21.72
N SER A 178 26.74 -7.89 -22.27
CA SER A 178 26.88 -8.57 -23.56
C SER A 178 26.18 -7.73 -24.63
N VAL A 179 26.88 -7.49 -25.73
CA VAL A 179 26.26 -6.91 -26.93
C VAL A 179 25.76 -8.08 -27.75
N GLY A 180 24.41 -8.18 -27.92
CA GLY A 180 23.82 -9.13 -28.84
C GLY A 180 24.26 -8.84 -30.27
N HIS A 181 24.63 -9.87 -31.00
CA HIS A 181 24.90 -9.83 -32.43
C HIS A 181 23.60 -10.12 -33.19
#